data_e7ca15c5f0a55b8d24b7db118de5cf91
#
_entry.id   e7ca15c5f0a55b8d24b7db118de5cf91
#
_cell.length_a   1.000
_cell.length_b   1.000
_cell.length_c   1.000
_cell.angle_alpha   90.00
_cell.angle_beta   90.00
_cell.angle_gamma   90.00
#
_symmetry.space_group_name_H-M   'P 1'
#
loop_
_entity.id
_entity.type
_entity.pdbx_description
1 polymer ?
#
loop_
_entity_poly.entity_id
_entity_poly.type
_entity_poly.pdbx_seq_one_letter_code
_entity_poly.pdbx_strand_id
1 'polypeptide(L)'
;DATAWDHAAAMLDEIEEIVAAHGMSQAIHPHLGTMIERPSDVKNVLERSQVGWTFDMGHLMIGGYDPVEFLADARDRIAHVHLKDVRLDLAAPVLRGEQSIMQGVQNGMFCPMGDGDVPVAEVVSELERSGYDGWYVLEQDAAITDGEPAPGEGPKVDVLRSIEYLRAINAEFTAGQKAS
;
A
#
# COMPACT_ATOMS: atom_id res chain seq x y z
N ASP A 1 10.03 22.35 3.24
CA ASP A 1 10.55 23.46 2.42
C ASP A 1 10.24 23.19 0.95
N ALA A 2 9.59 24.14 0.23
CA ALA A 2 9.16 23.99 -1.17
C ALA A 2 10.35 23.65 -2.10
N THR A 3 11.49 24.32 -1.92
CA THR A 3 12.70 24.08 -2.72
C THR A 3 13.21 22.62 -2.59
N ALA A 4 13.09 22.00 -1.42
CA ALA A 4 13.48 20.61 -1.23
C ALA A 4 12.52 19.66 -1.99
N TRP A 5 11.23 19.96 -2.01
CA TRP A 5 10.26 19.19 -2.78
C TRP A 5 10.43 19.37 -4.29
N ASP A 6 10.73 20.58 -4.76
CA ASP A 6 11.03 20.83 -6.17
C ASP A 6 12.27 20.04 -6.62
N HIS A 7 13.32 19.99 -5.78
CA HIS A 7 14.51 19.19 -6.04
C HIS A 7 14.19 17.68 -6.05
N ALA A 8 13.45 17.20 -5.06
CA ALA A 8 13.06 15.78 -5.00
C ALA A 8 12.23 15.36 -6.23
N ALA A 9 11.28 16.19 -6.65
CA ALA A 9 10.48 15.94 -7.84
C ALA A 9 11.34 15.89 -9.12
N ALA A 10 12.26 16.84 -9.28
CA ALA A 10 13.19 16.85 -10.42
C ALA A 10 14.07 15.58 -10.47
N MET A 11 14.52 15.09 -9.30
CA MET A 11 15.28 13.84 -9.23
C MET A 11 14.43 12.62 -9.61
N LEU A 12 13.15 12.58 -9.18
CA LEU A 12 12.23 11.51 -9.57
C LEU A 12 12.00 11.50 -11.09
N ASP A 13 11.80 12.66 -11.69
CA ASP A 13 11.58 12.78 -13.14
C ASP A 13 12.86 12.40 -13.94
N GLU A 14 14.06 12.77 -13.45
CA GLU A 14 15.34 12.36 -14.06
C GLU A 14 15.54 10.83 -13.98
N ILE A 15 15.19 10.20 -12.85
CA ILE A 15 15.25 8.74 -12.70
C ILE A 15 14.26 8.07 -13.66
N GLU A 16 13.05 8.61 -13.83
CA GLU A 16 12.07 8.07 -14.79
C GLU A 16 12.61 8.11 -16.23
N GLU A 17 13.23 9.20 -16.63
CA GLU A 17 13.88 9.29 -17.97
C GLU A 17 14.96 8.23 -18.16
N ILE A 18 15.79 7.99 -17.14
CA ILE A 18 16.86 7.00 -17.18
C ILE A 18 16.29 5.58 -17.30
N VAL A 19 15.31 5.22 -16.45
CA VAL A 19 14.76 3.85 -16.45
C VAL A 19 13.91 3.59 -17.70
N ALA A 20 13.20 4.61 -18.21
CA ALA A 20 12.42 4.51 -19.43
C ALA A 20 13.32 4.24 -20.66
N ALA A 21 14.53 4.81 -20.71
CA ALA A 21 15.51 4.53 -21.76
C ALA A 21 15.96 3.06 -21.78
N HIS A 22 15.72 2.31 -20.69
CA HIS A 22 16.00 0.88 -20.57
C HIS A 22 14.74 0.00 -20.64
N GLY A 23 13.58 0.56 -21.02
CA GLY A 23 12.31 -0.16 -21.10
C GLY A 23 11.70 -0.52 -19.75
N MET A 24 12.05 0.22 -18.71
CA MET A 24 11.50 0.09 -17.36
C MET A 24 10.64 1.31 -17.01
N SER A 25 9.83 1.21 -15.97
CA SER A 25 9.10 2.32 -15.37
C SER A 25 9.43 2.43 -13.89
N GLN A 26 9.35 3.64 -13.36
CA GLN A 26 9.52 3.92 -11.94
C GLN A 26 8.16 4.01 -11.26
N ALA A 27 8.06 3.45 -10.06
CA ALA A 27 6.93 3.67 -9.17
C ALA A 27 7.44 3.93 -7.75
N ILE A 28 7.02 5.03 -7.15
CA ILE A 28 7.38 5.35 -5.76
C ILE A 28 6.37 4.74 -4.79
N HIS A 29 6.87 4.34 -3.65
CA HIS A 29 6.11 3.68 -2.59
C HIS A 29 6.04 4.60 -1.36
N PRO A 30 4.89 5.24 -1.05
CA PRO A 30 4.69 5.92 0.22
C PRO A 30 4.85 4.93 1.36
N HIS A 31 5.68 5.26 2.35
CA HIS A 31 6.02 4.27 3.37
C HIS A 31 6.25 4.94 4.72
N LEU A 32 5.73 4.31 5.80
CA LEU A 32 5.95 4.70 7.18
C LEU A 32 7.45 4.86 7.49
N GLY A 33 7.83 5.99 8.09
CA GLY A 33 9.21 6.30 8.46
C GLY A 33 10.09 6.78 7.30
N THR A 34 9.53 7.14 6.16
CA THR A 34 10.24 7.71 5.00
C THR A 34 9.90 9.17 4.77
N MET A 35 10.50 9.79 3.75
CA MET A 35 10.24 11.17 3.37
C MET A 35 8.83 11.36 2.79
N ILE A 36 8.24 10.32 2.21
CA ILE A 36 6.90 10.34 1.60
C ILE A 36 6.02 9.42 2.44
N GLU A 37 5.43 9.97 3.49
CA GLU A 37 4.62 9.24 4.47
C GLU A 37 3.22 9.84 4.61
N ARG A 38 3.14 11.17 4.78
CA ARG A 38 1.91 11.88 5.14
C ARG A 38 1.16 12.40 3.90
N PRO A 39 -0.14 12.71 4.01
CA PRO A 39 -0.90 13.30 2.91
C PRO A 39 -0.24 14.53 2.28
N SER A 40 0.38 15.39 3.11
CA SER A 40 1.12 16.56 2.62
C SER A 40 2.33 16.20 1.76
N ASP A 41 3.03 15.11 2.09
CA ASP A 41 4.21 14.66 1.38
C ASP A 41 3.81 14.06 0.02
N VAL A 42 2.79 13.21 0.04
CA VAL A 42 2.19 12.60 -1.16
C VAL A 42 1.67 13.68 -2.11
N LYS A 43 0.92 14.68 -1.60
CA LYS A 43 0.40 15.81 -2.40
C LYS A 43 1.53 16.64 -3.00
N ASN A 44 2.64 16.85 -2.28
CA ASN A 44 3.81 17.52 -2.85
C ASN A 44 4.36 16.79 -4.08
N VAL A 45 4.42 15.46 -4.06
CA VAL A 45 4.88 14.68 -5.22
C VAL A 45 3.84 14.64 -6.32
N LEU A 46 2.55 14.47 -6.00
CA LEU A 46 1.46 14.49 -6.99
C LEU A 46 1.44 15.78 -7.80
N GLU A 47 1.71 16.92 -7.15
CA GLU A 47 1.69 18.24 -7.77
C GLU A 47 2.94 18.57 -8.59
N ARG A 48 4.09 17.99 -8.27
CA ARG A 48 5.41 18.40 -8.80
C ARG A 48 6.07 17.40 -9.74
N SER A 49 5.69 16.14 -9.70
CA SER A 49 6.26 15.06 -10.52
C SER A 49 5.16 14.25 -11.20
N GLN A 50 5.49 13.59 -12.30
CA GLN A 50 4.59 12.65 -13.00
C GLN A 50 4.93 11.19 -12.70
N VAL A 51 5.79 10.90 -11.73
CA VAL A 51 6.20 9.55 -11.36
C VAL A 51 5.01 8.65 -11.03
N GLY A 52 5.10 7.38 -11.40
CA GLY A 52 4.13 6.35 -11.04
C GLY A 52 4.12 6.02 -9.55
N TRP A 53 3.06 5.36 -9.09
CA TRP A 53 2.88 5.01 -7.68
C TRP A 53 2.77 3.50 -7.49
N THR A 54 3.51 2.99 -6.52
CA THR A 54 3.17 1.74 -5.86
C THR A 54 2.14 2.08 -4.79
N PHE A 55 0.90 1.74 -5.06
CA PHE A 55 -0.22 2.00 -4.17
C PHE A 55 -0.23 0.96 -3.05
N ASP A 56 0.31 1.32 -1.89
CA ASP A 56 0.20 0.53 -0.65
C ASP A 56 -0.87 1.13 0.25
N MET A 57 -2.01 0.46 0.32
CA MET A 57 -3.18 0.95 1.06
C MET A 57 -2.94 0.99 2.57
N GLY A 58 -2.12 0.09 3.11
CA GLY A 58 -1.79 0.04 4.54
C GLY A 58 -0.87 1.18 4.97
N HIS A 59 0.19 1.43 4.21
CA HIS A 59 1.11 2.54 4.51
C HIS A 59 0.45 3.90 4.33
N LEU A 60 -0.39 4.09 3.31
CA LEU A 60 -1.18 5.32 3.16
C LEU A 60 -2.09 5.53 4.36
N MET A 61 -2.81 4.50 4.79
CA MET A 61 -3.72 4.57 5.93
C MET A 61 -2.99 4.93 7.23
N ILE A 62 -1.83 4.31 7.50
CA ILE A 62 -0.98 4.64 8.65
C ILE A 62 -0.51 6.09 8.57
N GLY A 63 -0.11 6.58 7.38
CA GLY A 63 0.31 7.95 7.15
C GLY A 63 -0.82 8.97 7.31
N GLY A 64 -2.06 8.52 7.38
CA GLY A 64 -3.26 9.35 7.54
C GLY A 64 -3.87 9.80 6.21
N TYR A 65 -3.55 9.15 5.11
CA TYR A 65 -4.20 9.36 3.82
C TYR A 65 -5.22 8.24 3.58
N ASP A 66 -6.48 8.61 3.34
CA ASP A 66 -7.51 7.64 2.98
C ASP A 66 -7.14 6.96 1.65
N PRO A 67 -7.01 5.62 1.61
CA PRO A 67 -6.63 4.91 0.38
C PRO A 67 -7.62 5.12 -0.77
N VAL A 68 -8.91 5.33 -0.49
CA VAL A 68 -9.94 5.60 -1.52
C VAL A 68 -9.76 7.01 -2.09
N GLU A 69 -9.46 8.00 -1.22
CA GLU A 69 -9.12 9.37 -1.66
C GLU A 69 -7.86 9.37 -2.53
N PHE A 70 -6.79 8.71 -2.07
CA PHE A 70 -5.55 8.59 -2.84
C PHE A 70 -5.78 7.95 -4.21
N LEU A 71 -6.57 6.88 -4.27
CA LEU A 71 -6.89 6.21 -5.52
C LEU A 71 -7.60 7.15 -6.52
N ALA A 72 -8.47 8.05 -6.03
CA ALA A 72 -9.10 9.07 -6.87
C ALA A 72 -8.08 10.11 -7.37
N ASP A 73 -7.14 10.53 -6.50
CA ASP A 73 -6.14 11.55 -6.81
C ASP A 73 -5.03 11.04 -7.77
N ALA A 74 -4.70 9.75 -7.73
CA ALA A 74 -3.55 9.16 -8.44
C ALA A 74 -3.94 8.06 -9.46
N ARG A 75 -5.23 7.88 -9.79
CA ARG A 75 -5.78 6.76 -10.59
C ARG A 75 -4.94 6.39 -11.82
N ASP A 76 -4.64 7.38 -12.65
CA ASP A 76 -3.93 7.17 -13.92
C ASP A 76 -2.42 6.94 -13.75
N ARG A 77 -1.95 6.95 -12.49
CA ARG A 77 -0.53 6.84 -12.13
C ARG A 77 -0.25 5.63 -11.25
N ILE A 78 -1.25 4.77 -10.99
CA ILE A 78 -1.08 3.52 -10.24
C ILE A 78 -0.37 2.52 -11.14
N ALA A 79 0.91 2.25 -10.87
CA ALA A 79 1.72 1.31 -11.61
C ALA A 79 1.81 -0.06 -10.94
N HIS A 80 1.62 -0.10 -9.62
CA HIS A 80 1.74 -1.32 -8.81
C HIS A 80 0.85 -1.22 -7.58
N VAL A 81 0.35 -2.33 -7.05
CA VAL A 81 -0.52 -2.36 -5.88
C VAL A 81 0.03 -3.33 -4.84
N HIS A 82 0.22 -2.82 -3.61
CA HIS A 82 0.46 -3.63 -2.43
C HIS A 82 -0.82 -3.75 -1.62
N LEU A 83 -1.25 -4.98 -1.44
CA LEU A 83 -2.37 -5.34 -0.59
C LEU A 83 -1.85 -5.56 0.83
N LYS A 84 -2.02 -4.56 1.66
CA LYS A 84 -1.57 -4.54 3.06
C LYS A 84 -2.69 -4.03 3.95
N ASP A 85 -3.05 -4.77 4.98
CA ASP A 85 -4.03 -4.35 5.97
C ASP A 85 -3.37 -4.02 7.31
N VAL A 86 -3.94 -3.09 8.04
CA VAL A 86 -3.36 -2.53 9.26
C VAL A 86 -4.39 -2.30 10.35
N ARG A 87 -4.00 -2.55 11.60
CA ARG A 87 -4.76 -2.16 12.80
C ARG A 87 -4.23 -0.82 13.30
N LEU A 88 -5.01 0.23 13.14
CA LEU A 88 -4.61 1.61 13.46
C LEU A 88 -4.38 1.81 14.97
N ASP A 89 -5.10 1.11 15.83
CA ASP A 89 -4.89 1.15 17.27
C ASP A 89 -3.49 0.64 17.66
N LEU A 90 -2.98 -0.40 16.98
CA LEU A 90 -1.64 -0.94 17.17
C LEU A 90 -0.56 -0.12 16.46
N ALA A 91 -0.89 0.58 15.38
CA ALA A 91 0.02 1.50 14.71
C ALA A 91 0.19 2.83 15.47
N ALA A 92 -0.81 3.26 16.23
CA ALA A 92 -0.81 4.55 16.91
C ALA A 92 0.39 4.79 17.85
N PRO A 93 0.87 3.83 18.67
CA PRO A 93 2.09 4.02 19.47
C PRO A 93 3.35 4.22 18.63
N VAL A 94 3.44 3.61 17.45
CA VAL A 94 4.56 3.79 16.50
C VAL A 94 4.54 5.21 15.96
N LEU A 95 3.38 5.71 15.54
CA LEU A 95 3.20 7.07 15.04
C LEU A 95 3.55 8.15 16.08
N ARG A 96 3.32 7.87 17.37
CA ARG A 96 3.71 8.77 18.46
C ARG A 96 5.17 8.64 18.88
N GLY A 97 5.94 7.74 18.26
CA GLY A 97 7.34 7.49 18.62
C GLY A 97 7.52 6.75 19.97
N GLU A 98 6.47 6.15 20.50
CA GLU A 98 6.49 5.38 21.75
C GLU A 98 7.03 3.95 21.51
N GLN A 99 6.92 3.47 20.29
CA GLN A 99 7.40 2.18 19.82
C GLN A 99 8.14 2.33 18.49
N SER A 100 9.09 1.44 18.23
CA SER A 100 9.68 1.29 16.90
C SER A 100 8.70 0.62 15.93
N ILE A 101 8.91 0.78 14.62
CA ILE A 101 8.15 0.07 13.59
C ILE A 101 8.22 -1.44 13.83
N MET A 102 9.41 -1.98 14.15
CA MET A 102 9.58 -3.40 14.43
C MET A 102 8.75 -3.87 15.63
N GLN A 103 8.64 -3.07 16.69
CA GLN A 103 7.75 -3.38 17.83
C GLN A 103 6.28 -3.39 17.41
N GLY A 104 5.86 -2.44 16.55
CA GLY A 104 4.52 -2.45 15.96
C GLY A 104 4.25 -3.73 15.16
N VAL A 105 5.19 -4.16 14.32
CA VAL A 105 5.10 -5.42 13.56
C VAL A 105 5.00 -6.62 14.51
N GLN A 106 5.85 -6.69 15.54
CA GLN A 106 5.81 -7.74 16.56
C GLN A 106 4.48 -7.79 17.32
N ASN A 107 3.85 -6.64 17.52
CA ASN A 107 2.55 -6.52 18.15
C ASN A 107 1.35 -6.78 17.20
N GLY A 108 1.63 -7.07 15.93
CA GLY A 108 0.61 -7.41 14.94
C GLY A 108 -0.14 -6.20 14.36
N MET A 109 0.53 -5.06 14.21
CA MET A 109 -0.09 -3.88 13.58
C MET A 109 -0.44 -4.15 12.11
N PHE A 110 0.35 -4.96 11.39
CA PHE A 110 -0.05 -5.51 10.11
C PHE A 110 -0.76 -6.85 10.33
N CYS A 111 -1.82 -7.08 9.60
CA CYS A 111 -2.70 -8.22 9.80
C CYS A 111 -3.18 -8.81 8.47
N PRO A 112 -3.79 -10.02 8.49
CA PRO A 112 -4.43 -10.57 7.30
C PRO A 112 -5.48 -9.62 6.72
N MET A 113 -5.65 -9.65 5.39
CA MET A 113 -6.67 -8.85 4.70
C MET A 113 -8.05 -9.07 5.30
N GLY A 114 -8.73 -7.97 5.64
CA GLY A 114 -10.05 -7.95 6.25
C GLY A 114 -10.07 -8.04 7.79
N ASP A 115 -8.91 -8.17 8.43
CA ASP A 115 -8.79 -8.16 9.90
C ASP A 115 -8.42 -6.77 10.46
N GLY A 116 -8.08 -5.81 9.60
CA GLY A 116 -7.66 -4.46 9.94
C GLY A 116 -8.70 -3.38 9.64
N ASP A 117 -8.20 -2.16 9.55
CA ASP A 117 -9.02 -0.96 9.37
C ASP A 117 -9.04 -0.47 7.91
N VAL A 118 -8.23 -1.06 7.01
CA VAL A 118 -8.19 -0.66 5.60
C VAL A 118 -9.47 -1.09 4.90
N PRO A 119 -10.14 -0.21 4.13
CA PRO A 119 -11.35 -0.56 3.37
C PRO A 119 -11.01 -1.39 2.11
N VAL A 120 -10.36 -2.55 2.32
CA VAL A 120 -9.78 -3.39 1.25
C VAL A 120 -10.79 -3.73 0.15
N ALA A 121 -12.00 -4.12 0.53
CA ALA A 121 -13.04 -4.51 -0.43
C ALA A 121 -13.45 -3.33 -1.33
N GLU A 122 -13.56 -2.12 -0.78
CA GLU A 122 -13.90 -0.91 -1.51
C GLU A 122 -12.76 -0.54 -2.48
N VAL A 123 -11.52 -0.51 -1.98
CA VAL A 123 -10.32 -0.19 -2.76
C VAL A 123 -10.14 -1.16 -3.93
N VAL A 124 -10.21 -2.48 -3.69
CA VAL A 124 -10.07 -3.50 -4.74
C VAL A 124 -11.20 -3.35 -5.77
N SER A 125 -12.44 -3.15 -5.31
CA SER A 125 -13.58 -2.95 -6.21
C SER A 125 -13.43 -1.70 -7.08
N GLU A 126 -12.84 -0.62 -6.57
CA GLU A 126 -12.62 0.60 -7.34
C GLU A 126 -11.47 0.44 -8.34
N LEU A 127 -10.40 -0.26 -7.99
CA LEU A 127 -9.33 -0.64 -8.91
C LEU A 127 -9.88 -1.47 -10.08
N GLU A 128 -10.67 -2.50 -9.79
CA GLU A 128 -11.31 -3.33 -10.83
C GLU A 128 -12.25 -2.53 -11.73
N ARG A 129 -13.07 -1.61 -11.17
CA ARG A 129 -13.95 -0.73 -11.96
C ARG A 129 -13.17 0.25 -12.82
N SER A 130 -11.99 0.68 -12.38
CA SER A 130 -11.11 1.58 -13.15
C SER A 130 -10.40 0.88 -14.30
N GLY A 131 -10.45 -0.46 -14.35
CA GLY A 131 -9.76 -1.26 -15.36
C GLY A 131 -8.27 -1.43 -15.07
N TYR A 132 -7.86 -1.37 -13.80
CA TYR A 132 -6.49 -1.67 -13.42
C TYR A 132 -6.13 -3.11 -13.83
N ASP A 133 -5.07 -3.26 -14.62
CA ASP A 133 -4.59 -4.54 -15.17
C ASP A 133 -3.17 -4.91 -14.70
N GLY A 134 -2.65 -4.17 -13.70
CA GLY A 134 -1.34 -4.41 -13.11
C GLY A 134 -1.35 -5.52 -12.05
N TRP A 135 -0.25 -5.61 -11.32
CA TRP A 135 -0.06 -6.62 -10.29
C TRP A 135 -0.67 -6.22 -8.95
N TYR A 136 -1.41 -7.15 -8.35
CA TYR A 136 -1.76 -7.12 -6.93
C TYR A 136 -0.76 -7.97 -6.16
N VAL A 137 0.03 -7.35 -5.31
CA VAL A 137 1.02 -8.02 -4.46
C VAL A 137 0.52 -8.07 -3.03
N LEU A 138 0.22 -9.26 -2.54
CA LEU A 138 -0.09 -9.46 -1.13
C LEU A 138 1.20 -9.33 -0.32
N GLU A 139 1.25 -8.32 0.55
CA GLU A 139 2.39 -8.04 1.41
C GLU A 139 2.04 -8.33 2.87
N GLN A 140 2.72 -9.33 3.45
CA GLN A 140 2.49 -9.77 4.82
C GLN A 140 3.72 -9.51 5.66
N ASP A 141 3.71 -8.40 6.40
CA ASP A 141 4.74 -8.10 7.39
C ASP A 141 4.46 -8.83 8.70
N ALA A 142 5.29 -9.81 9.00
CA ALA A 142 5.21 -10.57 10.23
C ALA A 142 6.59 -10.77 10.85
N ALA A 143 6.70 -10.59 12.16
CA ALA A 143 7.91 -10.87 12.90
C ALA A 143 7.92 -12.32 13.37
N ILE A 144 8.94 -13.08 12.98
CA ILE A 144 9.20 -14.43 13.47
C ILE A 144 10.16 -14.30 14.67
N THR A 145 9.65 -14.45 15.89
CA THR A 145 10.41 -14.22 17.14
C THR A 145 10.88 -15.52 17.80
N ASP A 146 10.17 -16.63 17.57
CA ASP A 146 10.36 -17.88 18.30
C ASP A 146 11.03 -18.99 17.45
N GLY A 147 11.80 -18.59 16.45
CA GLY A 147 12.44 -19.50 15.50
C GLY A 147 11.59 -19.81 14.29
N GLU A 148 12.09 -20.65 13.39
CA GLU A 148 11.40 -20.99 12.14
C GLU A 148 10.09 -21.76 12.43
N PRO A 149 8.93 -21.28 11.93
CA PRO A 149 7.67 -22.00 12.10
C PRO A 149 7.68 -23.37 11.41
N ALA A 150 6.88 -24.29 11.93
CA ALA A 150 6.72 -25.58 11.27
C ALA A 150 6.06 -25.41 9.87
N PRO A 151 6.29 -26.36 8.94
CA PRO A 151 5.71 -26.28 7.61
C PRO A 151 4.18 -26.13 7.64
N GLY A 152 3.68 -25.03 7.12
CA GLY A 152 2.24 -24.71 7.09
C GLY A 152 1.76 -23.80 8.22
N GLU A 153 2.63 -23.41 9.13
CA GLU A 153 2.37 -22.49 10.24
C GLU A 153 2.97 -21.09 9.98
N GLY A 154 2.84 -20.19 10.96
CA GLY A 154 3.40 -18.83 10.92
C GLY A 154 2.75 -17.96 9.84
N PRO A 155 3.50 -17.03 9.21
CA PRO A 155 2.98 -16.05 8.25
C PRO A 155 2.22 -16.67 7.07
N LYS A 156 2.49 -17.92 6.72
CA LYS A 156 1.76 -18.64 5.68
C LYS A 156 0.25 -18.77 5.99
N VAL A 157 -0.12 -18.93 7.26
CA VAL A 157 -1.53 -19.02 7.66
C VAL A 157 -2.24 -17.70 7.34
N ASP A 158 -1.60 -16.58 7.66
CA ASP A 158 -2.14 -15.24 7.41
C ASP A 158 -2.25 -14.94 5.92
N VAL A 159 -1.25 -15.34 5.13
CA VAL A 159 -1.30 -15.25 3.66
C VAL A 159 -2.47 -16.04 3.08
N LEU A 160 -2.71 -17.27 3.54
CA LEU A 160 -3.83 -18.09 3.06
C LEU A 160 -5.18 -17.47 3.43
N ARG A 161 -5.35 -16.93 4.64
CA ARG A 161 -6.56 -16.20 5.04
C ARG A 161 -6.80 -14.98 4.15
N SER A 162 -5.76 -14.21 3.90
CA SER A 162 -5.80 -13.04 3.01
C SER A 162 -6.23 -13.42 1.58
N ILE A 163 -5.71 -14.52 1.04
CA ILE A 163 -6.10 -15.03 -0.28
C ILE A 163 -7.57 -15.46 -0.30
N GLU A 164 -8.07 -16.10 0.75
CA GLU A 164 -9.48 -16.49 0.85
C GLU A 164 -10.40 -15.25 0.87
N TYR A 165 -10.04 -14.24 1.65
CA TYR A 165 -10.77 -12.97 1.70
C TYR A 165 -10.81 -12.26 0.34
N LEU A 166 -9.66 -12.13 -0.34
CA LEU A 166 -9.58 -11.51 -1.67
C LEU A 166 -10.37 -12.28 -2.73
N ARG A 167 -10.40 -13.60 -2.66
CA ARG A 167 -11.23 -14.43 -3.54
C ARG A 167 -12.73 -14.19 -3.33
N ALA A 168 -13.15 -13.99 -2.08
CA ALA A 168 -14.54 -13.65 -1.78
C ALA A 168 -14.94 -12.29 -2.38
N ILE A 169 -14.10 -11.25 -2.23
CA ILE A 169 -14.32 -9.93 -2.84
C ILE A 169 -14.46 -10.07 -4.38
N ASN A 170 -13.53 -10.78 -5.02
CA ASN A 170 -13.57 -10.96 -6.48
C ASN A 170 -14.82 -11.71 -6.95
N ALA A 171 -15.28 -12.70 -6.19
CA ALA A 171 -16.51 -13.42 -6.49
C ALA A 171 -17.75 -12.51 -6.41
N GLU A 172 -17.84 -11.67 -5.40
CA GLU A 172 -18.93 -10.70 -5.22
C GLU A 172 -18.92 -9.63 -6.33
N PHE A 173 -17.74 -9.09 -6.66
CA PHE A 173 -17.59 -8.13 -7.75
C PHE A 173 -18.05 -8.70 -9.09
N THR A 174 -17.61 -9.92 -9.43
CA THR A 174 -17.98 -10.61 -10.66
C THR A 174 -19.48 -10.94 -10.71
N ALA A 175 -20.08 -11.29 -9.58
CA ALA A 175 -21.53 -11.54 -9.51
C ALA A 175 -22.34 -10.25 -9.72
N GLY A 176 -21.89 -9.13 -9.16
CA GLY A 176 -22.51 -7.82 -9.33
C GLY A 176 -22.48 -7.32 -10.78
N GLN A 177 -21.39 -7.54 -11.50
CA GLN A 177 -21.27 -7.17 -12.92
C GLN A 177 -22.22 -7.96 -13.84
N LYS A 178 -22.57 -9.21 -13.50
CA LYS A 178 -23.49 -10.04 -14.29
C LYS A 178 -24.95 -9.69 -14.05
N ALA A 179 -25.26 -8.94 -12.99
CA ALA A 179 -26.60 -8.56 -12.61
C ALA A 179 -27.00 -7.15 -13.09
N SER A 180 -26.04 -6.37 -13.57
CA SER A 180 -26.21 -5.01 -14.15
C SER A 180 -26.26 -5.05 -15.67
#